data_a53e41110ff0fd0d82c9c481bf60637f
#
_entry.id   a53e41110ff0fd0d82c9c481bf60637f
#
_cell.length_a   1.000
_cell.length_b   1.000
_cell.length_c   1.000
_cell.angle_alpha   90.00
_cell.angle_beta   90.00
_cell.angle_gamma   90.00
#
_symmetry.space_group_name_H-M   'P 1'
#
loop_
_entity.id
_entity.type
_entity.pdbx_description
1 polymer ?
#
loop_
_entity_poly.entity_id
_entity_poly.type
_entity_poly.pdbx_seq_one_letter_code
_entity_poly.pdbx_strand_id
1 'polypeptide(L)'
;MVVFGSPVAYDDNAIRAVETAVEMQRCAKKIDEKLYKKNGLRLKIGIGISTGKVFSGILGSLRIKEFTSIGMPVNIAARLQSMAKGGEILISDATFQKLSGEIKVETLPSVTVKGLDQPITAHKVEP
;
A
#
# COMPACT_ATOMS: atom_id res chain seq x y z
N MET A 1 2.04 8.15 2.72
CA MET A 1 0.75 7.63 2.22
C MET A 1 0.45 8.26 0.87
N VAL A 2 -0.05 7.47 -0.07
CA VAL A 2 -0.52 7.95 -1.37
C VAL A 2 -1.97 7.50 -1.54
N VAL A 3 -2.82 8.37 -2.07
CA VAL A 3 -4.24 8.09 -2.27
C VAL A 3 -4.56 8.16 -3.77
N PHE A 4 -5.16 7.08 -4.28
CA PHE A 4 -5.68 7.03 -5.64
C PHE A 4 -7.21 7.20 -5.58
N GLY A 5 -7.74 8.08 -6.38
CA GLY A 5 -9.18 8.37 -6.39
C GLY A 5 -9.59 9.63 -5.65
N SER A 6 -8.64 10.41 -5.15
CA SER A 6 -8.90 11.70 -4.53
C SER A 6 -7.83 12.70 -4.98
N PRO A 7 -8.20 13.91 -5.43
CA PRO A 7 -9.56 14.44 -5.57
C PRO A 7 -10.35 13.89 -6.77
N VAL A 8 -9.70 13.21 -7.73
CA VAL A 8 -10.35 12.66 -8.91
C VAL A 8 -10.37 11.15 -8.85
N ALA A 9 -11.56 10.55 -8.99
CA ALA A 9 -11.73 9.10 -9.01
C ALA A 9 -11.67 8.57 -10.45
N TYR A 10 -10.97 7.43 -10.62
CA TYR A 10 -10.92 6.67 -11.85
C TYR A 10 -11.38 5.24 -11.58
N ASP A 11 -11.93 4.56 -12.58
CA ASP A 11 -12.43 3.20 -12.43
C ASP A 11 -11.32 2.18 -12.15
N ASP A 12 -10.10 2.48 -12.58
CA ASP A 12 -8.93 1.60 -12.45
C ASP A 12 -7.97 2.02 -11.34
N ASN A 13 -8.45 2.71 -10.31
CA ASN A 13 -7.63 3.19 -9.20
C ASN A 13 -6.80 2.08 -8.53
N ALA A 14 -7.40 0.92 -8.28
CA ALA A 14 -6.71 -0.21 -7.65
C ALA A 14 -5.56 -0.73 -8.51
N ILE A 15 -5.78 -0.86 -9.81
CA ILE A 15 -4.76 -1.31 -10.76
C ILE A 15 -3.63 -0.29 -10.82
N ARG A 16 -3.95 0.99 -10.89
CA ARG A 16 -2.95 2.08 -10.90
C ARG A 16 -2.10 2.08 -9.64
N ALA A 17 -2.73 1.84 -8.48
CA ALA A 17 -2.01 1.77 -7.22
C ALA A 17 -1.00 0.62 -7.19
N VAL A 18 -1.42 -0.56 -7.66
CA VAL A 18 -0.54 -1.74 -7.71
C VAL A 18 0.59 -1.55 -8.71
N GLU A 19 0.30 -1.04 -9.90
CA GLU A 19 1.33 -0.75 -10.92
C GLU A 19 2.35 0.27 -10.41
N THR A 20 1.88 1.30 -9.73
CA THR A 20 2.75 2.31 -9.10
C THR A 20 3.65 1.67 -8.04
N ALA A 21 3.09 0.79 -7.22
CA ALA A 21 3.86 0.09 -6.18
C ALA A 21 4.96 -0.80 -6.79
N VAL A 22 4.65 -1.50 -7.87
CA VAL A 22 5.65 -2.30 -8.59
C VAL A 22 6.79 -1.42 -9.10
N GLU A 23 6.47 -0.27 -9.68
CA GLU A 23 7.47 0.67 -10.17
C GLU A 23 8.30 1.27 -9.03
N MET A 24 7.66 1.58 -7.90
CA MET A 24 8.36 2.05 -6.70
C MET A 24 9.37 1.01 -6.20
N GLN A 25 9.01 -0.27 -6.20
CA GLN A 25 9.92 -1.34 -5.80
C GLN A 25 11.10 -1.47 -6.77
N ARG A 26 10.88 -1.30 -8.06
CA ARG A 26 11.98 -1.29 -9.05
C ARG A 26 12.96 -0.14 -8.78
N CYS A 27 12.45 1.04 -8.52
CA CYS A 27 13.27 2.21 -8.19
C CYS A 27 14.01 2.01 -6.87
N ALA A 28 13.35 1.48 -5.85
CA ALA A 28 13.96 1.19 -4.56
C ALA A 28 15.10 0.18 -4.68
N LYS A 29 14.92 -0.84 -5.51
CA LYS A 29 15.97 -1.83 -5.77
C LYS A 29 17.22 -1.21 -6.42
N LYS A 30 17.03 -0.32 -7.38
CA LYS A 30 18.15 0.41 -8.01
C LYS A 30 18.90 1.28 -7.01
N ILE A 31 18.17 1.98 -6.14
CA ILE A 31 18.75 2.81 -5.09
C ILE A 31 19.51 1.92 -4.08
N ASP A 32 18.93 0.80 -3.68
CA ASP A 32 19.57 -0.16 -2.78
C ASP A 32 20.92 -0.64 -3.33
N GLU A 33 20.96 -1.01 -4.60
CA GLU A 33 22.19 -1.46 -5.24
C GLU A 33 23.27 -0.37 -5.27
N LYS A 34 22.89 0.87 -5.59
CA LYS A 34 23.82 2.02 -5.59
C LYS A 34 24.34 2.32 -4.20
N LEU A 35 23.47 2.34 -3.19
CA LEU A 35 23.87 2.59 -1.80
C LEU A 35 24.79 1.51 -1.28
N TYR A 36 24.52 0.26 -1.59
CA TYR A 36 25.36 -0.85 -1.17
C TYR A 36 26.78 -0.74 -1.75
N LYS A 37 26.89 -0.47 -3.05
CA LYS A 37 28.18 -0.31 -3.72
C LYS A 37 28.98 0.88 -3.18
N LYS A 38 28.29 1.97 -2.86
CA LYS A 38 28.95 3.22 -2.44
C LYS A 38 29.29 3.24 -0.95
N ASN A 39 28.36 2.81 -0.08
CA ASN A 39 28.45 2.97 1.36
C ASN A 39 28.26 1.67 2.16
N GLY A 40 27.98 0.55 1.51
CA GLY A 40 27.60 -0.69 2.18
C GLY A 40 26.23 -0.66 2.84
N LEU A 41 25.42 0.37 2.57
CA LEU A 41 24.07 0.54 3.13
C LEU A 41 23.03 -0.21 2.31
N ARG A 42 21.97 -0.67 2.99
CA ARG A 42 20.83 -1.34 2.35
C ARG A 42 19.58 -0.50 2.52
N LEU A 43 18.79 -0.40 1.45
CA LEU A 43 17.47 0.22 1.46
C LEU A 43 16.44 -0.79 0.96
N LYS A 44 15.51 -1.13 1.83
CA LYS A 44 14.37 -2.00 1.48
C LYS A 44 13.10 -1.32 1.95
N ILE A 45 12.05 -1.35 1.13
CA ILE A 45 10.75 -0.80 1.49
C ILE A 45 9.68 -1.88 1.42
N GLY A 46 8.71 -1.81 2.33
CA GLY A 46 7.50 -2.61 2.27
C GLY A 46 6.33 -1.70 1.90
N ILE A 47 5.43 -2.18 1.06
CA ILE A 47 4.26 -1.40 0.60
C ILE A 47 2.99 -2.15 0.96
N GLY A 48 2.02 -1.43 1.54
CA GLY A 48 0.68 -1.94 1.80
C GLY A 48 -0.35 -1.15 1.00
N ILE A 49 -1.28 -1.83 0.35
CA ILE A 49 -2.34 -1.21 -0.44
C ILE A 49 -3.69 -1.74 0.02
N SER A 50 -4.63 -0.84 0.26
CA SER A 50 -5.98 -1.16 0.65
C SER A 50 -6.96 -0.35 -0.19
N THR A 51 -8.15 -0.91 -0.43
CA THR A 51 -9.21 -0.29 -1.20
C THR A 51 -10.47 -0.19 -0.34
N GLY A 52 -11.15 0.93 -0.42
CA GLY A 52 -12.41 1.16 0.28
C GLY A 52 -12.74 2.63 0.36
N LYS A 53 -13.84 2.93 1.04
CA LYS A 53 -14.27 4.31 1.25
C LYS A 53 -13.43 4.96 2.33
N VAL A 54 -12.85 6.11 2.02
CA VAL A 54 -12.11 6.93 2.99
C VAL A 54 -12.68 8.33 2.99
N PHE A 55 -12.54 9.00 4.11
CA PHE A 55 -12.85 10.42 4.22
C PHE A 55 -11.58 11.21 3.94
N SER A 56 -11.61 12.01 2.89
CA SER A 56 -10.48 12.86 2.50
C SER A 56 -10.87 14.32 2.63
N GLY A 57 -10.00 15.11 3.23
CA GLY A 57 -10.26 16.52 3.44
C GLY A 57 -9.13 17.20 4.20
N ILE A 58 -9.36 18.45 4.58
CA ILE A 58 -8.41 19.23 5.33
C ILE A 58 -8.67 19.00 6.82
N LEU A 59 -7.68 18.44 7.52
CA LEU A 59 -7.69 18.20 8.95
C LEU A 59 -6.60 19.02 9.62
N GLY A 60 -6.83 19.40 10.86
CA GLY A 60 -5.83 20.08 11.67
C GLY A 60 -6.43 21.22 12.48
N SER A 61 -5.54 21.92 13.20
CA SER A 61 -5.88 23.09 14.00
C SER A 61 -5.99 24.36 13.14
N LEU A 62 -6.42 25.47 13.77
CA LEU A 62 -6.45 26.77 13.09
C LEU A 62 -5.07 27.21 12.55
N ARG A 63 -3.99 26.70 13.13
CA ARG A 63 -2.62 27.07 12.75
C ARG A 63 -1.99 26.11 11.75
N ILE A 64 -2.34 24.81 11.84
CA ILE A 64 -1.78 23.76 10.97
C ILE A 64 -2.96 23.00 10.35
N LYS A 65 -3.03 23.05 9.03
CA LYS A 65 -4.05 22.33 8.26
C LYS A 65 -3.36 21.41 7.27
N GLU A 66 -3.80 20.16 7.23
CA GLU A 66 -3.29 19.15 6.29
C GLU A 66 -4.44 18.51 5.53
N PHE A 67 -4.24 18.32 4.23
CA PHE A 67 -5.13 17.48 3.43
C PHE A 67 -4.74 16.02 3.68
N THR A 68 -5.66 15.24 4.21
CA THR A 68 -5.38 13.84 4.56
C THR A 68 -6.61 12.98 4.34
N SER A 69 -6.42 11.67 4.43
CA SER A 69 -7.49 10.68 4.34
C SER A 69 -7.54 9.84 5.61
N ILE A 70 -8.75 9.60 6.10
CA ILE A 70 -8.99 8.76 7.28
C ILE A 70 -10.05 7.70 6.97
N GLY A 71 -9.99 6.59 7.67
CA GLY A 71 -10.96 5.52 7.56
C GLY A 71 -10.31 4.15 7.71
N MET A 72 -11.16 3.11 7.76
CA MET A 72 -10.71 1.73 7.91
C MET A 72 -9.72 1.31 6.81
N PRO A 73 -9.93 1.64 5.52
CA PRO A 73 -8.96 1.28 4.49
C PRO A 73 -7.57 1.84 4.72
N VAL A 74 -7.46 3.04 5.28
CA VAL A 74 -6.16 3.65 5.62
C VAL A 74 -5.46 2.84 6.71
N ASN A 75 -6.21 2.42 7.72
CA ASN A 75 -5.68 1.60 8.82
C ASN A 75 -5.23 0.22 8.32
N ILE A 76 -6.00 -0.39 7.43
CA ILE A 76 -5.65 -1.66 6.80
C ILE A 76 -4.36 -1.52 5.98
N ALA A 77 -4.24 -0.48 5.17
CA ALA A 77 -3.04 -0.23 4.38
C ALA A 77 -1.80 -0.08 5.27
N ALA A 78 -1.91 0.67 6.36
CA ALA A 78 -0.83 0.83 7.32
C ALA A 78 -0.42 -0.51 7.96
N ARG A 79 -1.39 -1.35 8.28
CA ARG A 79 -1.13 -2.67 8.84
C ARG A 79 -0.45 -3.59 7.82
N LEU A 80 -0.92 -3.61 6.59
CA LEU A 80 -0.30 -4.39 5.52
C LEU A 80 1.15 -3.95 5.29
N GLN A 81 1.39 -2.65 5.30
CA GLN A 81 2.74 -2.11 5.18
C GLN A 81 3.64 -2.58 6.32
N SER A 82 3.12 -2.60 7.56
CA SER A 82 3.88 -3.11 8.72
C SER A 82 4.20 -4.59 8.62
N MET A 83 3.34 -5.38 7.99
CA MET A 83 3.51 -6.81 7.78
C MET A 83 4.44 -7.12 6.61
N ALA A 84 4.54 -6.22 5.63
CA ALA A 84 5.35 -6.43 4.45
C ALA A 84 6.84 -6.44 4.79
N LYS A 85 7.55 -7.45 4.31
CA LYS A 85 9.00 -7.49 4.40
C LYS A 85 9.60 -6.55 3.36
N GLY A 86 10.88 -6.23 3.51
CA GLY A 86 11.57 -5.39 2.55
C GLY A 86 11.48 -5.94 1.12
N GLY A 87 11.00 -5.12 0.20
CA GLY A 87 10.79 -5.51 -1.19
C GLY A 87 9.41 -6.07 -1.49
N GLU A 88 8.56 -6.29 -0.49
CA GLU A 88 7.22 -6.87 -0.69
C GLU A 88 6.15 -5.80 -0.88
N ILE A 89 5.11 -6.18 -1.63
CA ILE A 89 3.88 -5.41 -1.79
C ILE A 89 2.74 -6.31 -1.31
N LEU A 90 2.06 -5.90 -0.24
CA LEU A 90 0.88 -6.60 0.27
C LEU A 90 -0.37 -5.79 -0.04
N ILE A 91 -1.38 -6.45 -0.57
CA ILE A 91 -2.66 -5.81 -0.91
C ILE A 91 -3.80 -6.46 -0.12
N SER A 92 -4.84 -5.67 0.15
CA SER A 92 -6.05 -6.19 0.77
C SER A 92 -6.86 -7.05 -0.21
N ASP A 93 -7.77 -7.86 0.32
CA ASP A 93 -8.68 -8.62 -0.52
C ASP A 93 -9.56 -7.72 -1.39
N ALA A 94 -10.02 -6.60 -0.85
CA ALA A 94 -10.79 -5.62 -1.62
C ALA A 94 -10.00 -5.06 -2.81
N THR A 95 -8.70 -4.84 -2.66
CA THR A 95 -7.83 -4.42 -3.76
C THR A 95 -7.70 -5.56 -4.78
N PHE A 96 -7.45 -6.78 -4.30
CA PHE A 96 -7.32 -7.96 -5.15
C PHE A 96 -8.56 -8.19 -6.02
N GLN A 97 -9.77 -8.03 -5.46
CA GLN A 97 -11.02 -8.20 -6.19
C GLN A 97 -11.20 -7.21 -7.35
N LYS A 98 -10.52 -6.08 -7.29
CA LYS A 98 -10.58 -5.06 -8.35
C LYS A 98 -9.50 -5.22 -9.42
N LEU A 99 -8.60 -6.18 -9.26
CA LEU A 99 -7.60 -6.49 -10.27
C LEU A 99 -8.21 -7.39 -11.34
N SER A 100 -7.82 -7.19 -12.60
CA SER A 100 -8.39 -7.91 -13.75
C SER A 100 -7.70 -9.25 -14.04
N GLY A 101 -6.95 -9.79 -13.09
CA GLY A 101 -6.24 -11.06 -13.27
C GLY A 101 -4.92 -10.96 -14.03
N GLU A 102 -4.54 -9.78 -14.48
CA GLU A 102 -3.26 -9.55 -15.18
C GLU A 102 -2.06 -9.53 -14.23
N ILE A 103 -2.32 -9.36 -12.95
CA ILE A 103 -1.28 -9.25 -11.92
C ILE A 103 -1.29 -10.54 -11.09
N LYS A 104 -0.14 -11.19 -11.01
CA LYS A 104 0.00 -12.40 -10.22
C LYS A 104 0.14 -12.06 -8.74
N VAL A 105 -0.59 -12.78 -7.90
CA VAL A 105 -0.55 -12.61 -6.45
C VAL A 105 -0.45 -13.97 -5.76
N GLU A 106 0.14 -13.97 -4.59
CA GLU A 106 0.16 -15.11 -3.67
C GLU A 106 -0.75 -14.78 -2.49
N THR A 107 -1.78 -15.59 -2.26
CA THR A 107 -2.68 -15.39 -1.11
C THR A 107 -2.02 -15.89 0.16
N LEU A 108 -1.93 -15.02 1.16
CA LEU A 108 -1.35 -15.34 2.45
C LEU A 108 -2.42 -15.79 3.44
N PRO A 109 -2.05 -16.55 4.50
CA PRO A 109 -2.99 -16.90 5.56
C PRO A 109 -3.60 -15.66 6.19
N SER A 110 -4.89 -15.77 6.57
CA SER A 110 -5.59 -14.69 7.26
C SER A 110 -4.93 -14.39 8.60
N VAL A 111 -4.83 -13.10 8.93
CA VAL A 111 -4.20 -12.63 10.16
C VAL A 111 -5.22 -11.85 10.98
N THR A 112 -5.35 -12.19 12.25
CA THR A 112 -6.15 -11.44 13.21
C THR A 112 -5.36 -10.21 13.65
N VAL A 113 -5.96 -9.04 13.51
CA VAL A 113 -5.33 -7.77 13.85
C VAL A 113 -6.07 -7.15 15.01
N LYS A 114 -5.30 -6.68 16.00
CA LYS A 114 -5.86 -5.97 17.15
C LYS A 114 -6.60 -4.71 16.70
N GLY A 115 -7.84 -4.55 17.18
CA GLY A 115 -8.68 -3.42 16.83
C GLY A 115 -9.56 -3.62 15.59
N LEU A 116 -9.47 -4.77 14.93
CA LEU A 116 -10.36 -5.14 13.84
C LEU A 116 -11.20 -6.35 14.25
N ASP A 117 -12.51 -6.31 13.90
CA ASP A 117 -13.46 -7.35 14.25
C ASP A 117 -13.27 -8.64 13.45
N GLN A 118 -12.65 -8.53 12.28
CA GLN A 118 -12.45 -9.66 11.38
C GLN A 118 -10.97 -9.80 10.97
N PRO A 119 -10.53 -11.03 10.67
CA PRO A 119 -9.18 -11.24 10.17
C PRO A 119 -8.97 -10.51 8.83
N ILE A 120 -7.73 -10.10 8.60
CA ILE A 120 -7.33 -9.52 7.32
C ILE A 120 -6.76 -10.63 6.43
N THR A 121 -7.26 -10.73 5.21
CA THR A 121 -6.66 -11.55 4.16
C THR A 121 -5.76 -10.64 3.31
N ALA A 122 -4.50 -10.98 3.26
CA ALA A 122 -3.51 -10.25 2.48
C ALA A 122 -3.07 -11.08 1.27
N HIS A 123 -2.77 -10.38 0.19
CA HIS A 123 -2.21 -11.00 -1.02
C HIS A 123 -0.88 -10.31 -1.32
N LYS A 124 0.14 -11.12 -1.60
CA LYS A 124 1.45 -10.59 -1.98
C LYS A 124 1.52 -10.48 -3.50
N VAL A 125 1.86 -9.30 -4.00
CA VAL A 125 2.02 -9.07 -5.44
C VAL A 125 3.35 -9.63 -5.88
N GLU A 126 3.33 -10.43 -6.95
CA GLU A 126 4.55 -10.89 -7.61
C GLU A 126 4.91 -9.89 -8.71
N PRO A 127 6.05 -9.23 -8.60
CA PRO A 127 6.49 -8.25 -9.59
C PRO A 127 6.88 -8.88 -10.93
#